data_a52351b4f528eb55fdadb6cb36b1e0c5
#
_entry.id   a52351b4f528eb55fdadb6cb36b1e0c5
#
_cell.length_a   1.000
_cell.length_b   1.000
_cell.length_c   1.000
_cell.angle_alpha   90.00
_cell.angle_beta   90.00
_cell.angle_gamma   90.00
#
_symmetry.space_group_name_H-M   'P 1'
#
loop_
_entity.id
_entity.type
_entity.pdbx_description
1 polymer ?
#
loop_
_entity_poly.entity_id
_entity_poly.type
_entity_poly.pdbx_seq_one_letter_code
_entity_poly.pdbx_strand_id
1 'polypeptide(L)'
;ILDRNGKDSIAVNPPMEAGWVNFAPVKEGFDLIPMWVADMNFPTVPTIPETITERVKHPAYGYFEPREEYYEGIIHWQKVRNNVMELEKEHSGYENGVTRTIRQWTNCWQEDRR
;
A
#
# COMPACT_ATOMS: atom_id res chain seq x y z
N ILE A 1 -10.13 10.86 -13.49
CA ILE A 1 -9.74 9.44 -13.59
C ILE A 1 -8.46 9.39 -14.39
N LEU A 2 -7.44 8.70 -13.88
CA LEU A 2 -6.16 8.55 -14.56
C LEU A 2 -6.21 7.37 -15.52
N ASP A 3 -5.65 7.56 -16.73
CA ASP A 3 -5.31 6.44 -17.60
C ASP A 3 -4.03 5.78 -17.08
N ARG A 4 -4.12 4.50 -16.75
CA ARG A 4 -3.01 3.71 -16.21
C ARG A 4 -2.50 2.63 -17.16
N ASN A 5 -2.92 2.67 -18.42
CA ASN A 5 -2.39 1.79 -19.47
C ASN A 5 -0.88 2.02 -19.65
N GLY A 6 -0.10 0.94 -19.64
CA GLY A 6 1.36 1.03 -19.76
C GLY A 6 2.07 1.73 -18.59
N LYS A 7 1.43 1.78 -17.41
CA LYS A 7 1.96 2.37 -16.17
C LYS A 7 2.08 1.33 -15.05
N ASP A 8 2.41 0.09 -15.40
CA ASP A 8 2.62 -1.02 -14.49
C ASP A 8 1.43 -1.31 -13.55
N SER A 9 0.22 -0.94 -13.98
CA SER A 9 -0.99 -1.19 -13.23
C SER A 9 -1.48 -2.62 -13.46
N ILE A 10 -1.39 -3.45 -12.44
CA ILE A 10 -1.91 -4.83 -12.49
C ILE A 10 -3.43 -4.86 -12.74
N ALA A 11 -4.15 -3.83 -12.32
CA ALA A 11 -5.59 -3.74 -12.53
C ALA A 11 -5.96 -3.66 -14.02
N VAL A 12 -5.17 -2.92 -14.80
CA VAL A 12 -5.41 -2.64 -16.21
C VAL A 12 -4.62 -3.59 -17.13
N ASN A 13 -3.39 -3.91 -16.75
CA ASN A 13 -2.49 -4.80 -17.48
C ASN A 13 -2.15 -6.02 -16.61
N PRO A 14 -3.09 -6.97 -16.42
CA PRO A 14 -2.84 -8.15 -15.61
C PRO A 14 -1.75 -9.02 -16.25
N PRO A 15 -0.89 -9.68 -15.44
CA PRO A 15 0.10 -10.62 -15.95
C PRO A 15 -0.60 -11.86 -16.50
N MET A 16 -0.82 -11.91 -17.80
CA MET A 16 -1.55 -12.98 -18.51
C MET A 16 -0.90 -14.35 -18.32
N GLU A 17 0.42 -14.39 -18.11
CA GLU A 17 1.18 -15.63 -17.94
C GLU A 17 1.02 -16.24 -16.54
N ALA A 18 0.57 -15.48 -15.56
CA ALA A 18 0.48 -15.95 -14.18
C ALA A 18 -0.74 -16.85 -13.89
N GLY A 19 -1.64 -17.00 -14.83
CA GLY A 19 -2.86 -17.84 -14.67
C GLY A 19 -3.81 -17.37 -13.55
N TRP A 20 -3.56 -16.19 -13.00
CA TRP A 20 -4.30 -15.67 -11.84
C TRP A 20 -5.71 -15.26 -12.18
N VAL A 21 -5.92 -14.82 -13.40
CA VAL A 21 -7.22 -14.31 -13.83
C VAL A 21 -7.47 -14.70 -15.29
N ASN A 22 -8.57 -15.39 -15.51
CA ASN A 22 -9.07 -15.69 -16.84
C ASN A 22 -10.25 -14.76 -17.14
N PHE A 23 -9.98 -13.63 -17.76
CA PHE A 23 -11.02 -12.70 -18.15
C PHE A 23 -11.65 -13.15 -19.47
N ALA A 24 -12.96 -13.08 -19.53
CA ALA A 24 -13.66 -13.15 -20.80
C ALA A 24 -13.24 -11.97 -21.70
N PRO A 25 -13.14 -12.17 -23.01
CA PRO A 25 -12.83 -11.06 -23.93
C PRO A 25 -13.89 -9.95 -23.81
N VAL A 26 -13.41 -8.71 -23.91
CA VAL A 26 -14.29 -7.53 -23.90
C VAL A 26 -15.19 -7.59 -25.13
N LYS A 27 -16.47 -7.32 -24.97
CA LYS A 27 -17.41 -7.25 -26.09
C LYS A 27 -17.03 -6.08 -27.00
N GLU A 28 -17.19 -6.28 -28.32
CA GLU A 28 -16.96 -5.24 -29.30
C GLU A 28 -17.81 -3.99 -29.01
N GLY A 29 -17.17 -2.82 -29.07
CA GLY A 29 -17.79 -1.52 -28.78
C GLY A 29 -17.81 -1.11 -27.29
N PHE A 30 -17.19 -1.90 -26.41
CA PHE A 30 -17.08 -1.58 -25.00
C PHE A 30 -15.63 -1.45 -24.56
N ASP A 31 -15.37 -0.55 -23.59
CA ASP A 31 -14.08 -0.41 -22.95
C ASP A 31 -13.92 -1.40 -21.78
N LEU A 32 -12.68 -1.81 -21.51
CA LEU A 32 -12.36 -2.61 -20.33
C LEU A 32 -12.42 -1.73 -19.08
N ILE A 33 -13.31 -2.08 -18.17
CA ILE A 33 -13.39 -1.46 -16.85
C ILE A 33 -12.89 -2.46 -15.80
N PRO A 34 -11.67 -2.32 -15.29
CA PRO A 34 -11.14 -3.24 -14.28
C PRO A 34 -11.82 -3.03 -12.93
N MET A 35 -12.40 -4.09 -12.36
CA MET A 35 -13.08 -4.08 -11.06
C MET A 35 -12.69 -5.27 -10.17
N TRP A 36 -11.58 -5.94 -10.48
CA TRP A 36 -11.19 -7.21 -9.85
C TRP A 36 -10.14 -7.06 -8.74
N VAL A 37 -9.42 -5.96 -8.72
CA VAL A 37 -8.42 -5.66 -7.70
C VAL A 37 -8.80 -4.39 -6.96
N ALA A 38 -8.51 -4.35 -5.66
CA ALA A 38 -8.74 -3.16 -4.82
C ALA A 38 -7.71 -2.07 -5.14
N ASP A 39 -7.88 -1.41 -6.27
CA ASP A 39 -7.02 -0.36 -6.77
C ASP A 39 -7.87 0.80 -7.28
N MET A 40 -7.34 2.01 -7.27
CA MET A 40 -8.06 3.21 -7.62
C MET A 40 -7.39 3.96 -8.77
N ASN A 41 -8.19 4.45 -9.70
CA ASN A 41 -7.74 5.28 -10.82
C ASN A 41 -7.86 6.78 -10.54
N PHE A 42 -7.89 7.16 -9.27
CA PHE A 42 -7.86 8.56 -8.83
C PHE A 42 -6.44 8.97 -8.46
N PRO A 43 -6.03 10.22 -8.75
CA PRO A 43 -4.77 10.72 -8.25
C PRO A 43 -4.77 10.76 -6.71
N THR A 44 -3.61 10.50 -6.12
CA THR A 44 -3.44 10.72 -4.69
C THR A 44 -3.45 12.22 -4.36
N VAL A 45 -3.51 12.57 -3.08
CA VAL A 45 -3.43 13.97 -2.65
C VAL A 45 -2.10 14.59 -3.08
N PRO A 46 -2.07 15.86 -3.52
CA PRO A 46 -0.88 16.49 -4.11
C PRO A 46 0.34 16.50 -3.20
N THR A 47 0.13 16.57 -1.90
CA THR A 47 1.21 16.60 -0.90
C THR A 47 2.11 15.36 -0.92
N ILE A 48 1.57 14.19 -1.32
CA ILE A 48 2.37 12.95 -1.40
C ILE A 48 3.42 13.03 -2.51
N PRO A 49 3.08 13.25 -3.79
CA PRO A 49 4.08 13.36 -4.84
C PRO A 49 5.03 14.55 -4.64
N GLU A 50 4.58 15.65 -4.06
CA GLU A 50 5.43 16.80 -3.70
C GLU A 50 6.51 16.39 -2.69
N THR A 51 6.13 15.71 -1.62
CA THR A 51 7.06 15.23 -0.58
C THR A 51 8.06 14.22 -1.15
N ILE A 52 7.60 13.30 -2.00
CA ILE A 52 8.47 12.31 -2.66
C ILE A 52 9.46 13.04 -3.58
N THR A 53 8.99 14.01 -4.36
CA THR A 53 9.84 14.79 -5.26
C THR A 53 10.93 15.57 -4.48
N GLU A 54 10.57 16.14 -3.35
CA GLU A 54 11.53 16.82 -2.48
C GLU A 54 12.58 15.85 -1.93
N ARG A 55 12.15 14.66 -1.50
CA ARG A 55 13.06 13.61 -1.01
C ARG A 55 14.04 13.12 -2.08
N VAL A 56 13.60 13.00 -3.33
CA VAL A 56 14.42 12.54 -4.46
C VAL A 56 15.55 13.53 -4.79
N LYS A 57 15.41 14.80 -4.48
CA LYS A 57 16.50 15.81 -4.66
C LYS A 57 17.75 15.46 -3.84
N HIS A 58 17.62 14.67 -2.80
CA HIS A 58 18.74 14.12 -2.04
C HIS A 58 18.92 12.62 -2.42
N PRO A 59 19.77 12.30 -3.40
CA PRO A 59 19.83 10.98 -4.05
C PRO A 59 20.64 9.94 -3.27
N ALA A 60 20.68 10.02 -1.96
CA ALA A 60 21.30 9.02 -1.10
C ALA A 60 20.21 8.13 -0.47
N TYR A 61 20.19 6.86 -0.84
CA TYR A 61 19.20 5.87 -0.42
C TYR A 61 19.89 4.72 0.32
N GLY A 62 20.34 4.98 1.53
CA GLY A 62 20.99 4.00 2.39
C GLY A 62 20.04 3.44 3.44
N TYR A 63 20.64 2.91 4.50
CA TYR A 63 19.87 2.48 5.66
C TYR A 63 19.16 3.67 6.29
N PHE A 64 17.94 3.44 6.76
CA PHE A 64 17.13 4.44 7.44
C PHE A 64 16.45 3.85 8.68
N GLU A 65 16.11 4.71 9.58
CA GLU A 65 15.25 4.43 10.72
C GLU A 65 14.01 5.34 10.61
N PRO A 66 12.81 4.82 10.88
CA PRO A 66 11.61 5.64 10.91
C PRO A 66 11.76 6.78 11.93
N ARG A 67 11.51 8.01 11.48
CA ARG A 67 11.59 9.20 12.34
C ARG A 67 10.41 9.27 13.30
N GLU A 68 10.53 10.11 14.30
CA GLU A 68 9.47 10.34 15.28
C GLU A 68 8.16 10.80 14.61
N GLU A 69 8.25 11.68 13.61
CA GLU A 69 7.09 12.19 12.87
C GLU A 69 6.29 11.08 12.16
N TYR A 70 6.92 9.94 11.86
CA TYR A 70 6.23 8.78 11.30
C TYR A 70 5.25 8.18 12.32
N TYR A 71 5.70 7.99 13.55
CA TYR A 71 4.89 7.44 14.64
C TYR A 71 3.83 8.44 15.11
N GLU A 72 4.20 9.71 15.22
CA GLU A 72 3.25 10.79 15.53
C GLU A 72 2.13 10.87 14.51
N GLY A 73 2.43 10.71 13.22
CA GLY A 73 1.43 10.68 12.15
C GLY A 73 0.44 9.51 12.31
N ILE A 74 0.92 8.32 12.67
CA ILE A 74 0.08 7.15 12.93
C ILE A 74 -0.81 7.39 14.15
N ILE A 75 -0.24 7.83 15.25
CA ILE A 75 -0.96 8.12 16.50
C ILE A 75 -2.04 9.17 16.27
N HIS A 76 -1.67 10.27 15.59
CA HIS A 76 -2.61 11.33 15.25
C HIS A 76 -3.78 10.81 14.40
N TRP A 77 -3.49 10.04 13.36
CA TRP A 77 -4.52 9.46 12.49
C TRP A 77 -5.49 8.56 13.27
N GLN A 78 -4.96 7.66 14.10
CA GLN A 78 -5.78 6.76 14.90
C GLN A 78 -6.65 7.52 15.90
N LYS A 79 -6.10 8.56 16.53
CA LYS A 79 -6.83 9.42 17.43
C LYS A 79 -7.98 10.15 16.75
N VAL A 80 -7.71 10.79 15.61
CA VAL A 80 -8.69 11.66 14.92
C VAL A 80 -9.74 10.87 14.16
N ARG A 81 -9.34 9.75 13.53
CA ARG A 81 -10.23 8.97 12.65
C ARG A 81 -10.89 7.78 13.33
N ASN A 82 -10.20 7.15 14.26
CA ASN A 82 -10.64 5.91 14.87
C ASN A 82 -10.92 6.04 16.37
N ASN A 83 -10.76 7.24 16.94
CA ASN A 83 -10.97 7.54 18.36
C ASN A 83 -10.14 6.67 19.32
N VAL A 84 -8.94 6.26 18.89
CA VAL A 84 -7.98 5.52 19.71
C VAL A 84 -7.11 6.52 20.46
N MET A 85 -7.31 6.63 21.78
CA MET A 85 -6.67 7.67 22.62
C MET A 85 -5.37 7.23 23.26
N GLU A 86 -5.18 5.93 23.46
CA GLU A 86 -4.09 5.35 24.25
C GLU A 86 -3.02 4.68 23.39
N LEU A 87 -2.89 5.11 22.11
CA LEU A 87 -1.86 4.58 21.24
C LEU A 87 -0.54 5.29 21.49
N GLU A 88 0.50 4.53 21.76
CA GLU A 88 1.87 4.97 21.94
C GLU A 88 2.78 4.42 20.84
N LYS A 89 3.97 4.96 20.68
CA LYS A 89 4.96 4.55 19.69
C LYS A 89 5.29 3.06 19.76
N GLU A 90 5.40 2.53 20.95
CA GLU A 90 5.74 1.14 21.25
C GLU A 90 4.68 0.15 20.76
N HIS A 91 3.46 0.63 20.53
CA HIS A 91 2.37 -0.15 19.94
C HIS A 91 2.43 -0.23 18.41
N SER A 92 3.42 0.44 17.79
CA SER A 92 3.55 0.52 16.33
C SER A 92 4.82 -0.16 15.85
N GLY A 93 4.68 -1.09 14.91
CA GLY A 93 5.80 -1.72 14.21
C GLY A 93 5.83 -1.35 12.74
N TYR A 94 7.02 -1.32 12.14
CA TYR A 94 7.19 -1.13 10.71
C TYR A 94 7.28 -2.48 10.00
N GLU A 95 6.36 -2.73 9.06
CA GLU A 95 6.34 -3.94 8.25
C GLU A 95 6.06 -3.65 6.77
N ASN A 96 6.66 -4.45 5.89
CA ASN A 96 6.51 -4.32 4.45
C ASN A 96 5.25 -5.05 3.95
N GLY A 97 4.09 -4.49 4.24
CA GLY A 97 2.80 -4.96 3.74
C GLY A 97 2.11 -6.01 4.60
N VAL A 98 0.78 -6.06 4.48
CA VAL A 98 -0.13 -6.86 5.31
C VAL A 98 0.18 -8.36 5.27
N THR A 99 0.50 -8.92 4.12
CA THR A 99 0.79 -10.36 3.97
C THR A 99 1.99 -10.80 4.81
N ARG A 100 3.02 -9.96 4.89
CA ARG A 100 4.21 -10.22 5.70
C ARG A 100 3.89 -10.12 7.19
N THR A 101 3.15 -9.10 7.57
CA THR A 101 2.67 -8.89 8.94
C THR A 101 1.89 -10.10 9.45
N ILE A 102 0.92 -10.59 8.67
CA ILE A 102 0.11 -11.77 9.04
C ILE A 102 1.01 -13.01 9.23
N ARG A 103 1.96 -13.23 8.33
CA ARG A 103 2.89 -14.38 8.43
C ARG A 103 3.75 -14.30 9.68
N GLN A 104 4.25 -13.14 10.01
CA GLN A 104 5.07 -12.92 11.21
C GLN A 104 4.26 -13.16 12.48
N TRP A 105 3.05 -12.65 12.56
CA TRP A 105 2.14 -12.87 13.68
C TRP A 105 1.80 -14.35 13.87
N THR A 106 1.50 -15.07 12.78
CA THR A 106 1.21 -16.52 12.84
C THR A 106 2.41 -17.32 13.36
N ASN A 107 3.62 -16.94 12.99
CA ASN A 107 4.84 -17.61 13.47
C ASN A 107 5.07 -17.37 14.96
N CYS A 108 4.92 -16.13 15.44
CA CYS A 108 5.03 -15.81 16.87
C CYS A 108 4.01 -16.60 17.72
N TRP A 109 2.77 -16.72 17.26
CA TRP A 109 1.72 -17.49 17.95
C TRP A 109 1.99 -19.01 17.98
N GLN A 110 2.77 -19.54 17.04
CA GLN A 110 3.16 -20.96 17.03
C GLN A 110 4.32 -21.26 17.97
N GLU A 111 5.20 -20.29 18.20
CA GLU A 111 6.33 -20.41 19.13
C GLU A 111 5.87 -20.39 20.60
N ASP A 112 4.89 -19.58 20.94
CA ASP A 112 4.31 -19.50 22.30
C ASP A 112 3.51 -20.76 22.72
N ARG A 113 3.24 -21.67 21.81
CA ARG A 113 2.51 -22.93 22.09
C ARG A 113 3.41 -24.16 22.21
N ARG A 114 4.73 -24.01 22.17
CA ARG A 114 5.69 -25.09 22.40
C ARG A 114 6.31 -24.98 23.78
#